data_d4138f79bf6434f74906eb795ac436bf
#
_entry.id   d4138f79bf6434f74906eb795ac436bf
#
_cell.length_a   1.000
_cell.length_b   1.000
_cell.length_c   1.000
_cell.angle_alpha   90.00
_cell.angle_beta   90.00
_cell.angle_gamma   90.00
#
_symmetry.space_group_name_H-M   'P 1'
#
loop_
_entity.id
_entity.type
_entity.pdbx_description
1 polymer ?
#
loop_
_entity_poly.entity_id
_entity_poly.type
_entity_poly.pdbx_seq_one_letter_code
_entity_poly.pdbx_strand_id
1 'polypeptide(L)'
;LSAFGPVPLEAIAEPLGLPPDRVTQALAQLEREGYVLRGRFTPGGAEDEWCERHLLARIHRYTVKRLRREIEPVALQDFMRFLFDWQHLSSATQGQGNAVLPAIAAQFEGYPAAASAWDSDLLPARIKDYSPTWLDELCRSGKLVWTRLTAHNKNASAALRSTPIVLLPRNRVGLWSELAEQTPIDELS
;
A
#
# COMPACT_ATOMS: atom_id res chain seq x y z
N LEU A 1 -34.36 0.77 -14.98
CA LEU A 1 -33.03 0.71 -14.33
C LEU A 1 -31.90 0.53 -15.35
N SER A 2 -32.07 -0.26 -16.40
CA SER A 2 -31.01 -0.51 -17.42
C SER A 2 -30.54 0.73 -18.19
N ALA A 3 -31.23 1.87 -18.08
CA ALA A 3 -30.92 3.12 -18.77
C ALA A 3 -30.47 4.28 -17.84
N PHE A 4 -30.68 4.17 -16.52
CA PHE A 4 -30.50 5.30 -15.61
C PHE A 4 -29.21 5.29 -14.78
N GLY A 5 -28.44 4.23 -14.84
CA GLY A 5 -27.27 4.08 -13.95
C GLY A 5 -27.65 3.81 -12.50
N PRO A 6 -26.75 4.03 -11.53
CA PRO A 6 -27.05 3.99 -10.11
C PRO A 6 -28.04 5.10 -9.74
N VAL A 7 -29.12 4.75 -9.07
CA VAL A 7 -30.17 5.71 -8.65
C VAL A 7 -30.67 5.40 -7.25
N PRO A 8 -30.99 6.40 -6.43
CA PRO A 8 -31.64 6.21 -5.13
C PRO A 8 -33.08 5.73 -5.31
N LEU A 9 -33.66 5.23 -4.22
CA LEU A 9 -35.01 4.66 -4.22
C LEU A 9 -36.08 5.67 -4.70
N GLU A 10 -35.96 6.92 -4.27
CA GLU A 10 -36.89 8.00 -4.57
C GLU A 10 -36.96 8.30 -6.07
N ALA A 11 -35.80 8.31 -6.72
CA ALA A 11 -35.70 8.52 -8.17
C ALA A 11 -36.34 7.40 -9.01
N ILE A 12 -36.64 6.24 -8.40
CA ILE A 12 -37.38 5.15 -9.02
C ILE A 12 -38.87 5.26 -8.67
N ALA A 13 -39.21 5.57 -7.41
CA ALA A 13 -40.58 5.58 -6.91
C ALA A 13 -41.42 6.75 -7.46
N GLU A 14 -40.84 7.94 -7.52
CA GLU A 14 -41.48 9.15 -7.94
C GLU A 14 -42.06 9.09 -9.37
N PRO A 15 -41.28 8.74 -10.41
CA PRO A 15 -41.82 8.61 -11.78
C PRO A 15 -42.85 7.52 -11.96
N LEU A 16 -42.87 6.51 -11.09
CA LEU A 16 -43.81 5.40 -11.15
C LEU A 16 -45.11 5.71 -10.40
N GLY A 17 -45.15 6.76 -9.57
CA GLY A 17 -46.27 7.08 -8.71
C GLY A 17 -46.61 5.99 -7.69
N LEU A 18 -45.57 5.18 -7.29
CA LEU A 18 -45.71 4.05 -6.38
C LEU A 18 -45.19 4.41 -4.98
N PRO A 19 -45.81 3.87 -3.92
CA PRO A 19 -45.29 4.00 -2.57
C PRO A 19 -43.86 3.40 -2.47
N PRO A 20 -42.93 4.04 -1.77
CA PRO A 20 -41.56 3.57 -1.60
C PRO A 20 -41.43 2.11 -1.13
N ASP A 21 -42.30 1.69 -0.21
CA ASP A 21 -42.32 0.31 0.31
C ASP A 21 -42.57 -0.75 -0.78
N ARG A 22 -43.49 -0.44 -1.72
CA ARG A 22 -43.78 -1.34 -2.84
C ARG A 22 -42.60 -1.44 -3.80
N VAL A 23 -41.93 -0.31 -4.05
CA VAL A 23 -40.73 -0.29 -4.90
C VAL A 23 -39.59 -1.04 -4.21
N THR A 24 -39.41 -0.85 -2.91
CA THR A 24 -38.38 -1.57 -2.12
C THR A 24 -38.59 -3.07 -2.18
N GLN A 25 -39.82 -3.55 -2.03
CA GLN A 25 -40.15 -4.98 -2.13
C GLN A 25 -39.81 -5.56 -3.52
N ALA A 26 -40.16 -4.84 -4.58
CA ALA A 26 -39.86 -5.25 -5.95
C ALA A 26 -38.36 -5.27 -6.22
N LEU A 27 -37.62 -4.26 -5.76
CA LEU A 27 -36.16 -4.19 -5.88
C LEU A 27 -35.47 -5.30 -5.10
N ALA A 28 -35.92 -5.61 -3.88
CA ALA A 28 -35.40 -6.72 -3.09
C ALA A 28 -35.65 -8.09 -3.76
N GLN A 29 -36.75 -8.24 -4.51
CA GLN A 29 -36.98 -9.42 -5.31
C GLN A 29 -36.01 -9.51 -6.48
N LEU A 30 -35.82 -8.41 -7.23
CA LEU A 30 -34.87 -8.35 -8.35
C LEU A 30 -33.42 -8.53 -7.90
N GLU A 31 -33.09 -8.11 -6.69
CA GLU A 31 -31.76 -8.34 -6.09
C GLU A 31 -31.54 -9.80 -5.79
N ARG A 32 -32.52 -10.50 -5.19
CA ARG A 32 -32.46 -11.95 -4.95
C ARG A 32 -32.34 -12.76 -6.25
N GLU A 33 -32.95 -12.29 -7.32
CA GLU A 33 -32.85 -12.88 -8.66
C GLU A 33 -31.55 -12.49 -9.38
N GLY A 34 -30.76 -11.57 -8.81
CA GLY A 34 -29.47 -11.14 -9.34
C GLY A 34 -29.53 -10.15 -10.50
N TYR A 35 -30.69 -9.53 -10.75
CA TYR A 35 -30.84 -8.51 -11.81
C TYR A 35 -30.31 -7.14 -11.39
N VAL A 36 -30.46 -6.77 -10.13
CA VAL A 36 -30.01 -5.49 -9.59
C VAL A 36 -29.08 -5.69 -8.43
N LEU A 37 -28.27 -4.69 -8.16
CA LEU A 37 -27.36 -4.61 -7.00
C LEU A 37 -27.68 -3.34 -6.22
N ARG A 38 -27.60 -3.45 -4.89
CA ARG A 38 -27.70 -2.33 -3.96
C ARG A 38 -26.34 -1.96 -3.45
N GLY A 39 -26.04 -0.67 -3.35
CA GLY A 39 -24.76 -0.19 -2.82
C GLY A 39 -24.60 1.30 -2.96
N ARG A 40 -23.45 1.81 -2.57
CA ARG A 40 -23.07 3.24 -2.74
C ARG A 40 -22.12 3.35 -3.92
N PHE A 41 -22.65 3.59 -5.08
CA PHE A 41 -21.87 3.60 -6.32
C PHE A 41 -21.38 5.00 -6.72
N THR A 42 -22.08 6.04 -6.28
CA THR A 42 -21.71 7.44 -6.55
C THR A 42 -20.78 7.97 -5.46
N PRO A 43 -19.57 8.44 -5.82
CA PRO A 43 -18.64 9.02 -4.86
C PRO A 43 -19.27 10.20 -4.10
N GLY A 44 -19.19 10.15 -2.76
CA GLY A 44 -19.77 11.19 -1.88
C GLY A 44 -21.26 11.05 -1.62
N GLY A 45 -21.95 10.10 -2.23
CA GLY A 45 -23.35 9.77 -1.92
C GLY A 45 -23.49 9.16 -0.52
N ALA A 46 -24.46 9.66 0.26
CA ALA A 46 -24.74 9.13 1.61
C ALA A 46 -25.76 8.00 1.59
N GLU A 47 -26.56 7.87 0.54
CA GLU A 47 -27.68 6.95 0.41
C GLU A 47 -27.33 5.70 -0.39
N ASP A 48 -28.09 4.63 -0.14
CA ASP A 48 -27.98 3.41 -0.94
C ASP A 48 -28.65 3.63 -2.30
N GLU A 49 -27.95 3.20 -3.34
CA GLU A 49 -28.39 3.28 -4.73
C GLU A 49 -28.67 1.88 -5.29
N TRP A 50 -29.53 1.82 -6.28
CA TRP A 50 -29.86 0.62 -7.01
C TRP A 50 -29.37 0.72 -8.44
N CYS A 51 -28.71 -0.33 -8.94
CA CYS A 51 -28.22 -0.36 -10.30
C CYS A 51 -28.43 -1.73 -10.93
N GLU A 52 -28.76 -1.77 -12.21
CA GLU A 52 -28.82 -3.02 -12.97
C GLU A 52 -27.41 -3.62 -13.08
N ARG A 53 -27.31 -4.93 -12.88
CA ARG A 53 -26.03 -5.65 -12.74
C ARG A 53 -25.11 -5.51 -13.97
N HIS A 54 -25.66 -5.67 -15.17
CA HIS A 54 -24.85 -5.58 -16.40
C HIS A 54 -24.45 -4.15 -16.70
N LEU A 55 -25.31 -3.19 -16.39
CA LEU A 55 -25.00 -1.78 -16.52
C LEU A 55 -23.88 -1.38 -15.54
N LEU A 56 -23.95 -1.81 -14.28
CA LEU A 56 -22.90 -1.57 -13.30
C LEU A 56 -21.55 -2.17 -13.74
N ALA A 57 -21.56 -3.41 -14.23
CA ALA A 57 -20.36 -4.05 -14.78
C ALA A 57 -19.79 -3.30 -15.98
N ARG A 58 -20.66 -2.74 -16.85
CA ARG A 58 -20.26 -1.91 -17.99
C ARG A 58 -19.66 -0.59 -17.54
N ILE A 59 -20.27 0.10 -16.58
CA ILE A 59 -19.77 1.34 -15.98
C ILE A 59 -18.39 1.09 -15.36
N HIS A 60 -18.24 0.05 -14.56
CA HIS A 60 -16.97 -0.31 -13.94
C HIS A 60 -15.88 -0.57 -14.97
N ARG A 61 -16.17 -1.37 -16.01
CA ARG A 61 -15.25 -1.67 -17.10
C ARG A 61 -14.83 -0.41 -17.87
N TYR A 62 -15.78 0.48 -18.13
CA TYR A 62 -15.51 1.76 -18.78
C TYR A 62 -14.61 2.64 -17.91
N THR A 63 -14.91 2.77 -16.63
CA THR A 63 -14.13 3.55 -15.67
C THR A 63 -12.69 3.03 -15.57
N VAL A 64 -12.50 1.73 -15.41
CA VAL A 64 -11.17 1.11 -15.36
C VAL A 64 -10.40 1.34 -16.68
N LYS A 65 -11.08 1.19 -17.82
CA LYS A 65 -10.45 1.44 -19.14
C LYS A 65 -10.07 2.90 -19.33
N ARG A 66 -10.89 3.83 -18.83
CA ARG A 66 -10.60 5.27 -18.86
C ARG A 66 -9.40 5.60 -17.97
N LEU A 67 -9.39 5.14 -16.71
CA LEU A 67 -8.28 5.35 -15.79
C LEU A 67 -6.96 4.77 -16.32
N ARG A 68 -7.01 3.59 -16.96
CA ARG A 68 -5.83 3.01 -17.58
C ARG A 68 -5.31 3.81 -18.78
N ARG A 69 -6.17 4.51 -19.52
CA ARG A 69 -5.75 5.40 -20.62
C ARG A 69 -5.09 6.68 -20.13
N GLU A 70 -5.41 7.12 -18.92
CA GLU A 70 -4.82 8.30 -18.29
C GLU A 70 -3.41 8.02 -17.76
N ILE A 71 -3.01 6.73 -17.66
CA ILE A 71 -1.65 6.32 -17.29
C ILE A 71 -0.79 6.36 -18.55
N GLU A 72 -0.06 7.44 -18.73
CA GLU A 72 0.93 7.55 -19.81
C GLU A 72 2.29 7.03 -19.32
N PRO A 73 3.02 6.23 -20.15
CA PRO A 73 4.39 5.86 -19.85
C PRO A 73 5.27 7.10 -19.73
N VAL A 74 5.99 7.23 -18.65
CA VAL A 74 6.99 8.30 -18.50
C VAL A 74 8.33 7.90 -19.12
N ALA A 75 9.13 8.87 -19.56
CA ALA A 75 10.47 8.61 -20.03
C ALA A 75 11.33 7.99 -18.92
N LEU A 76 12.22 7.07 -19.28
CA LEU A 76 13.11 6.40 -18.32
C LEU A 76 13.89 7.40 -17.45
N GLN A 77 14.31 8.51 -18.03
CA GLN A 77 15.04 9.57 -17.31
C GLN A 77 14.18 10.21 -16.21
N ASP A 78 12.90 10.46 -16.48
CA ASP A 78 11.99 11.05 -15.50
C ASP A 78 11.63 10.05 -14.40
N PHE A 79 11.48 8.78 -14.75
CA PHE A 79 11.29 7.70 -13.78
C PHE A 79 12.52 7.54 -12.88
N MET A 80 13.74 7.57 -13.43
CA MET A 80 14.97 7.50 -12.63
C MET A 80 15.11 8.72 -11.72
N ARG A 81 14.80 9.93 -12.21
CA ARG A 81 14.78 11.15 -11.38
C ARG A 81 13.81 11.01 -10.22
N PHE A 82 12.58 10.56 -10.50
CA PHE A 82 11.59 10.26 -9.46
C PHE A 82 12.11 9.27 -8.43
N LEU A 83 12.76 8.17 -8.86
CA LEU A 83 13.32 7.17 -7.94
C LEU A 83 14.42 7.76 -7.04
N PHE A 84 15.31 8.57 -7.58
CA PHE A 84 16.35 9.24 -6.79
C PHE A 84 15.74 10.20 -5.78
N ASP A 85 14.76 10.97 -6.18
CA ASP A 85 14.07 11.90 -5.29
C ASP A 85 13.28 11.14 -4.21
N TRP A 86 12.55 10.10 -4.58
CA TRP A 86 11.78 9.29 -3.65
C TRP A 86 12.64 8.53 -2.65
N GLN A 87 13.80 8.07 -3.09
CA GLN A 87 14.79 7.38 -2.25
C GLN A 87 15.69 8.34 -1.46
N HIS A 88 15.47 9.64 -1.51
CA HIS A 88 16.30 10.68 -0.87
C HIS A 88 17.79 10.64 -1.27
N LEU A 89 18.07 10.26 -2.52
CA LEU A 89 19.42 10.18 -3.06
C LEU A 89 19.84 11.43 -3.82
N SER A 90 18.91 12.31 -4.19
CA SER A 90 19.22 13.59 -4.81
C SER A 90 19.58 14.62 -3.75
N SER A 91 20.47 15.55 -4.08
CA SER A 91 20.86 16.64 -3.18
C SER A 91 19.70 17.53 -2.74
N ALA A 92 18.62 17.57 -3.53
CA ALA A 92 17.41 18.34 -3.24
C ALA A 92 16.51 17.67 -2.19
N THR A 93 16.52 16.34 -2.11
CA THR A 93 15.63 15.54 -1.24
C THR A 93 16.36 14.84 -0.10
N GLN A 94 17.70 14.87 -0.10
CA GLN A 94 18.52 14.32 0.97
C GLN A 94 18.12 14.92 2.32
N GLY A 95 17.89 14.08 3.32
CA GLY A 95 17.51 14.49 4.65
C GLY A 95 18.63 15.22 5.39
N GLN A 96 18.28 16.00 6.41
CA GLN A 96 19.25 16.68 7.25
C GLN A 96 18.95 16.46 8.73
N GLY A 97 19.99 16.09 9.48
CA GLY A 97 19.89 15.87 10.93
C GLY A 97 19.24 14.53 11.31
N ASN A 98 19.22 14.25 12.61
CA ASN A 98 18.73 12.98 13.17
C ASN A 98 17.20 12.82 13.11
N ALA A 99 16.45 13.92 13.00
CA ALA A 99 14.97 13.88 12.98
C ALA A 99 14.38 13.15 11.76
N VAL A 100 15.11 13.09 10.64
CA VAL A 100 14.66 12.41 9.42
C VAL A 100 14.93 10.90 9.42
N LEU A 101 15.82 10.43 10.30
CA LEU A 101 16.23 9.02 10.35
C LEU A 101 15.06 8.04 10.53
N PRO A 102 14.05 8.27 11.39
CA PRO A 102 12.91 7.36 11.52
C PRO A 102 12.11 7.21 10.23
N ALA A 103 11.93 8.27 9.47
CA ALA A 103 11.19 8.23 8.20
C ALA A 103 11.97 7.47 7.12
N ILE A 104 13.28 7.70 7.02
CA ILE A 104 14.16 6.99 6.10
C ILE A 104 14.25 5.51 6.48
N ALA A 105 14.40 5.18 7.76
CA ALA A 105 14.42 3.80 8.24
C ALA A 105 13.09 3.08 7.93
N ALA A 106 11.96 3.77 7.99
CA ALA A 106 10.66 3.20 7.63
C ALA A 106 10.54 2.86 6.13
N GLN A 107 11.23 3.58 5.23
CA GLN A 107 11.28 3.21 3.81
C GLN A 107 12.00 1.88 3.56
N PHE A 108 12.92 1.52 4.46
CA PHE A 108 13.65 0.26 4.41
C PHE A 108 13.02 -0.85 5.24
N GLU A 109 11.81 -0.66 5.72
CA GLU A 109 11.17 -1.68 6.56
C GLU A 109 11.17 -3.05 5.88
N GLY A 110 11.81 -4.03 6.51
CA GLY A 110 11.93 -5.39 5.97
C GLY A 110 13.00 -5.59 4.89
N TYR A 111 13.73 -4.55 4.49
CA TYR A 111 14.81 -4.69 3.50
C TYR A 111 16.08 -5.28 4.15
N PRO A 112 16.58 -6.44 3.67
CA PRO A 112 17.77 -7.04 4.21
C PRO A 112 19.04 -6.39 3.62
N ALA A 113 19.92 -5.90 4.48
CA ALA A 113 21.23 -5.41 4.08
C ALA A 113 22.30 -5.85 5.07
N ALA A 114 23.56 -5.93 4.61
CA ALA A 114 24.68 -6.21 5.50
C ALA A 114 24.72 -5.20 6.64
N ALA A 115 24.97 -5.66 7.88
CA ALA A 115 24.93 -4.78 9.05
C ALA A 115 25.82 -3.54 8.91
N SER A 116 26.99 -3.68 8.29
CA SER A 116 27.88 -2.54 8.03
C SER A 116 27.33 -1.58 6.97
N ALA A 117 26.59 -2.06 5.97
CA ALA A 117 26.10 -1.25 4.86
C ALA A 117 25.07 -0.18 5.31
N TRP A 118 24.40 -0.40 6.43
CA TRP A 118 23.49 0.58 7.00
C TRP A 118 24.23 1.88 7.34
N ASP A 119 25.37 1.78 8.00
CA ASP A 119 26.15 2.93 8.45
C ASP A 119 27.17 3.45 7.41
N SER A 120 27.63 2.58 6.49
CA SER A 120 28.63 2.99 5.48
C SER A 120 28.01 3.52 4.20
N ASP A 121 26.83 3.04 3.81
CA ASP A 121 26.28 3.28 2.48
C ASP A 121 24.82 3.80 2.49
N LEU A 122 23.91 3.03 3.12
CA LEU A 122 22.47 3.27 2.95
C LEU A 122 21.99 4.55 3.59
N LEU A 123 22.35 4.78 4.86
CA LEU A 123 21.94 5.97 5.60
C LEU A 123 22.76 7.22 5.21
N PRO A 124 24.10 7.14 5.06
CA PRO A 124 24.89 8.29 4.61
C PRO A 124 24.52 8.82 3.22
N ALA A 125 24.09 7.92 2.31
CA ALA A 125 23.62 8.34 0.98
C ALA A 125 22.34 9.17 1.04
N ARG A 126 21.54 9.06 2.11
CA ARG A 126 20.21 9.67 2.24
C ARG A 126 20.12 10.78 3.27
N ILE A 127 21.09 10.83 4.18
CA ILE A 127 21.12 11.81 5.28
C ILE A 127 22.44 12.54 5.24
N LYS A 128 22.38 13.84 5.05
CA LYS A 128 23.54 14.71 5.08
C LYS A 128 24.15 14.72 6.48
N ASP A 129 25.46 14.62 6.55
CA ASP A 129 26.25 14.64 7.80
C ASP A 129 25.79 13.53 8.79
N TYR A 130 25.39 12.35 8.25
CA TYR A 130 24.96 11.20 9.05
C TYR A 130 26.01 10.78 10.07
N SER A 131 25.54 10.44 11.28
CA SER A 131 26.37 9.82 12.33
C SER A 131 25.78 8.49 12.78
N PRO A 132 26.58 7.41 12.89
CA PRO A 132 26.12 6.11 13.39
C PRO A 132 25.48 6.17 14.78
N THR A 133 25.88 7.13 15.60
CA THR A 133 25.30 7.34 16.94
C THR A 133 23.80 7.59 16.89
N TRP A 134 23.27 8.16 15.82
CA TRP A 134 21.84 8.43 15.65
C TRP A 134 21.02 7.14 15.50
N LEU A 135 21.55 6.17 14.75
CA LEU A 135 20.91 4.86 14.63
C LEU A 135 20.95 4.11 15.97
N ASP A 136 22.08 4.16 16.67
CA ASP A 136 22.23 3.58 18.00
C ASP A 136 21.24 4.18 19.00
N GLU A 137 21.06 5.49 19.02
CA GLU A 137 20.10 6.18 19.87
C GLU A 137 18.66 5.77 19.55
N LEU A 138 18.33 5.65 18.26
CA LEU A 138 17.00 5.23 17.81
C LEU A 138 16.71 3.80 18.25
N CYS A 139 17.68 2.90 18.17
CA CYS A 139 17.59 1.52 18.64
C CYS A 139 17.49 1.46 20.18
N ARG A 140 18.34 2.21 20.92
CA ARG A 140 18.29 2.26 22.38
C ARG A 140 16.98 2.84 22.91
N SER A 141 16.38 3.79 22.20
CA SER A 141 15.06 4.33 22.56
C SER A 141 13.92 3.32 22.38
N GLY A 142 14.20 2.16 21.77
CA GLY A 142 13.22 1.11 21.49
C GLY A 142 12.22 1.44 20.38
N LYS A 143 12.45 2.49 19.60
CA LYS A 143 11.59 2.85 18.47
C LYS A 143 11.88 1.97 17.24
N LEU A 144 13.15 1.62 17.07
CA LEU A 144 13.63 0.77 15.97
C LEU A 144 14.32 -0.48 16.55
N VAL A 145 14.20 -1.59 15.85
CA VAL A 145 14.84 -2.86 16.20
C VAL A 145 15.54 -3.41 14.98
N TRP A 146 16.74 -3.91 15.12
CA TRP A 146 17.36 -4.73 14.10
C TRP A 146 17.15 -6.22 14.38
N THR A 147 16.89 -6.99 13.35
CA THR A 147 16.66 -8.43 13.46
C THR A 147 17.07 -9.14 12.17
N ARG A 148 17.01 -10.46 12.18
CA ARG A 148 17.16 -11.33 11.00
C ARG A 148 15.83 -12.02 10.77
N LEU A 149 15.31 -11.93 9.55
CA LEU A 149 14.06 -12.59 9.16
C LEU A 149 14.31 -13.97 8.53
N THR A 150 15.52 -14.25 8.05
CA THR A 150 15.88 -15.55 7.47
C THR A 150 16.59 -16.43 8.50
N ALA A 151 16.22 -17.72 8.54
CA ALA A 151 16.91 -18.70 9.36
C ALA A 151 18.40 -18.76 8.98
N HIS A 152 19.27 -18.67 9.97
CA HIS A 152 20.71 -18.71 9.76
C HIS A 152 21.12 -20.12 9.36
N ASN A 153 21.77 -20.29 8.21
CA ASN A 153 22.45 -21.52 7.87
C ASN A 153 23.59 -21.72 8.88
N LYS A 154 23.47 -22.73 9.75
CA LYS A 154 24.38 -23.00 10.88
C LYS A 154 25.85 -23.15 10.48
N ASN A 155 26.13 -23.28 9.20
CA ASN A 155 27.46 -23.49 8.65
C ASN A 155 28.13 -22.23 8.08
N ALA A 156 27.47 -21.08 8.09
CA ALA A 156 28.08 -19.85 7.58
C ALA A 156 28.77 -19.09 8.73
N SER A 157 30.09 -19.22 8.80
CA SER A 157 30.97 -18.35 9.60
C SER A 157 31.08 -16.95 8.96
N ALA A 158 29.95 -16.31 8.69
CA ALA A 158 29.95 -14.96 8.17
C ALA A 158 30.33 -13.98 9.30
N ALA A 159 31.27 -13.07 9.02
CA ALA A 159 31.61 -11.99 9.94
C ALA A 159 30.33 -11.19 10.26
N LEU A 160 30.14 -10.78 11.51
CA LEU A 160 28.97 -10.04 11.99
C LEU A 160 28.64 -8.84 11.08
N ARG A 161 29.65 -8.15 10.55
CA ARG A 161 29.49 -6.99 9.68
C ARG A 161 28.86 -7.29 8.32
N SER A 162 29.08 -8.48 7.76
CA SER A 162 28.51 -8.90 6.47
C SER A 162 27.17 -9.62 6.62
N THR A 163 26.73 -9.88 7.84
CA THR A 163 25.47 -10.56 8.09
C THR A 163 24.29 -9.65 7.71
N PRO A 164 23.35 -10.15 6.86
CA PRO A 164 22.15 -9.40 6.53
C PRO A 164 21.27 -9.19 7.78
N ILE A 165 20.90 -7.96 8.02
CA ILE A 165 19.92 -7.56 9.04
C ILE A 165 18.85 -6.69 8.41
N VAL A 166 17.69 -6.66 9.01
CA VAL A 166 16.61 -5.74 8.69
C VAL A 166 16.37 -4.76 9.83
N LEU A 167 16.00 -3.55 9.52
CA LEU A 167 15.54 -2.55 10.48
C LEU A 167 14.02 -2.52 10.47
N LEU A 168 13.40 -2.64 11.64
CA LEU A 168 11.94 -2.68 11.79
C LEU A 168 11.47 -1.71 12.88
N PRO A 169 10.36 -1.00 12.67
CA PRO A 169 9.65 -0.37 13.78
C PRO A 169 9.26 -1.42 14.82
N ARG A 170 9.50 -1.13 16.10
CA ARG A 170 9.29 -2.11 17.18
C ARG A 170 7.88 -2.71 17.21
N ASN A 171 6.87 -1.91 16.90
CA ASN A 171 5.47 -2.34 16.87
C ASN A 171 5.13 -3.27 15.70
N ARG A 172 6.03 -3.44 14.74
CA ARG A 172 5.83 -4.30 13.56
C ARG A 172 6.65 -5.59 13.57
N VAL A 173 7.51 -5.78 14.57
CA VAL A 173 8.38 -6.97 14.66
C VAL A 173 7.57 -8.26 14.66
N GLY A 174 6.44 -8.33 15.38
CA GLY A 174 5.57 -9.52 15.41
C GLY A 174 5.04 -9.88 14.02
N LEU A 175 4.52 -8.89 13.28
CA LEU A 175 4.02 -9.09 11.92
C LEU A 175 5.10 -9.66 10.98
N TRP A 176 6.30 -9.10 11.02
CA TRP A 176 7.41 -9.56 10.19
C TRP A 176 7.91 -10.94 10.58
N SER A 177 7.88 -11.30 11.87
CA SER A 177 8.24 -12.64 12.33
C SER A 177 7.25 -13.69 11.83
N GLU A 178 5.95 -13.41 11.89
CA GLU A 178 4.90 -14.30 11.36
C GLU A 178 5.04 -14.50 9.84
N LEU A 179 5.31 -13.42 9.09
CA LEU A 179 5.54 -13.50 7.65
C LEU A 179 6.79 -14.33 7.30
N ALA A 180 7.87 -14.18 8.06
CA ALA A 180 9.10 -14.93 7.85
C ALA A 180 8.94 -16.45 8.11
N GLU A 181 8.10 -16.82 9.07
CA GLU A 181 7.79 -18.24 9.37
C GLU A 181 6.92 -18.88 8.28
N GLN A 182 6.07 -18.09 7.61
CA GLN A 182 5.14 -18.57 6.58
C GLN A 182 5.78 -18.72 5.19
N THR A 183 6.98 -18.16 4.95
CA THR A 183 7.65 -18.22 3.65
C THR A 183 8.75 -19.29 3.71
N PRO A 184 8.52 -20.51 3.18
CA PRO A 184 9.58 -21.52 3.08
C PRO A 184 10.67 -21.04 2.11
N ILE A 185 11.92 -21.24 2.49
CA ILE A 185 13.13 -20.76 1.79
C ILE A 185 13.31 -21.35 0.37
N ASP A 186 12.55 -22.39 0.01
CA ASP A 186 12.71 -23.15 -1.24
C ASP A 186 12.07 -22.50 -2.49
N GLU A 187 11.33 -21.38 -2.36
CA GLU A 187 10.65 -20.75 -3.52
C GLU A 187 11.40 -19.54 -4.12
N LEU A 188 12.61 -19.21 -3.65
CA LEU A 188 13.41 -18.07 -4.11
C LEU A 188 14.73 -18.46 -4.77
N SER A 189 14.82 -19.67 -5.37
CA SER A 189 15.98 -20.12 -6.14
C SER A 189 15.78 -19.94 -7.63
#